data_291cd1a359db65970d0687b4ce6b7ca8
#
_entry.id   291cd1a359db65970d0687b4ce6b7ca8
#
_cell.length_a   1.000
_cell.length_b   1.000
_cell.length_c   1.000
_cell.angle_alpha   90.00
_cell.angle_beta   90.00
_cell.angle_gamma   90.00
#
_symmetry.space_group_name_H-M   'P 1'
#
loop_
_entity.id
_entity.type
_entity.pdbx_description
1 polymer ?
#
loop_
_entity_poly.entity_id
_entity_poly.type
_entity_poly.pdbx_seq_one_letter_code
_entity_poly.pdbx_strand_id
1 'polypeptide(L)'
;MDFAPYLLKYEALSRAADQVFERVKQAFPDCVRCREECADCCYALFDLTLIEALYINEKFKAKFSGEERDVMLEKANRADRTIHKLKRKAYRDLKAGKPEGEILTALGDERVRCPLLNDQDLCDLYEHRPITCRLYGIPTSIGGKGRTCSLSAFENGKSYPTVDIDKIHGRLQEISVELL
;
A
#
# COMPACT_ATOMS: atom_id res chain seq x y z
N MET A 1 1.43 2.37 -26.99
CA MET A 1 0.49 3.21 -26.19
C MET A 1 1.34 4.11 -25.30
N ASP A 2 1.05 5.40 -25.30
CA ASP A 2 1.76 6.36 -24.43
C ASP A 2 1.06 6.42 -23.07
N PHE A 3 1.75 5.99 -22.02
CA PHE A 3 1.23 6.00 -20.65
C PHE A 3 1.53 7.30 -19.89
N ALA A 4 2.37 8.19 -20.44
CA ALA A 4 2.83 9.38 -19.73
C ALA A 4 1.70 10.27 -19.16
N PRO A 5 0.58 10.55 -19.88
CA PRO A 5 -0.49 11.37 -19.34
C PRO A 5 -1.14 10.77 -18.08
N TYR A 6 -1.27 9.45 -18.02
CA TYR A 6 -1.87 8.73 -16.90
C TYR A 6 -0.92 8.65 -15.70
N LEU A 7 0.36 8.43 -15.95
CA LEU A 7 1.40 8.46 -14.91
C LEU A 7 1.48 9.85 -14.27
N LEU A 8 1.34 10.94 -15.03
CA LEU A 8 1.27 12.30 -14.47
C LEU A 8 0.04 12.50 -13.56
N LYS A 9 -1.13 11.95 -13.92
CA LYS A 9 -2.34 11.98 -13.07
C LYS A 9 -2.07 11.23 -11.76
N TYR A 10 -1.46 10.04 -11.84
CA TYR A 10 -1.09 9.26 -10.67
C TYR A 10 -0.08 9.99 -9.78
N GLU A 11 0.96 10.59 -10.35
CA GLU A 11 1.95 11.36 -9.59
C GLU A 11 1.33 12.57 -8.88
N ALA A 12 0.35 13.24 -9.51
CA ALA A 12 -0.39 14.32 -8.87
C ALA A 12 -1.15 13.82 -7.63
N LEU A 13 -1.82 12.65 -7.75
CA LEU A 13 -2.53 12.03 -6.63
C LEU A 13 -1.56 11.58 -5.53
N SER A 14 -0.40 11.03 -5.89
CA SER A 14 0.66 10.64 -4.94
C SER A 14 1.18 11.84 -4.15
N ARG A 15 1.47 12.97 -4.83
CA ARG A 15 1.87 14.22 -4.15
C ARG A 15 0.79 14.74 -3.22
N ALA A 16 -0.48 14.65 -3.61
CA ALA A 16 -1.60 15.04 -2.73
C ALA A 16 -1.66 14.15 -1.48
N ALA A 17 -1.41 12.85 -1.61
CA ALA A 17 -1.35 11.93 -0.47
C ALA A 17 -0.19 12.28 0.49
N ASP A 18 1.00 12.59 -0.04
CA ASP A 18 2.13 13.05 0.78
C ASP A 18 1.81 14.35 1.54
N GLN A 19 1.15 15.31 0.89
CA GLN A 19 0.72 16.56 1.53
C GLN A 19 -0.29 16.32 2.66
N VAL A 20 -1.20 15.35 2.49
CA VAL A 20 -2.16 14.97 3.55
C VAL A 20 -1.40 14.33 4.71
N PHE A 21 -0.48 13.40 4.44
CA PHE A 21 0.34 12.78 5.48
C PHE A 21 1.11 13.82 6.29
N GLU A 22 1.81 14.74 5.64
CA GLU A 22 2.59 15.79 6.32
C GLU A 22 1.72 16.73 7.15
N ARG A 23 0.52 17.11 6.68
CA ARG A 23 -0.42 17.92 7.46
C ARG A 23 -0.87 17.20 8.74
N VAL A 24 -1.19 15.90 8.66
CA VAL A 24 -1.59 15.13 9.84
C VAL A 24 -0.41 14.97 10.80
N LYS A 25 0.80 14.71 10.28
CA LYS A 25 2.02 14.59 11.07
C LYS A 25 2.35 15.89 11.82
N GLN A 26 2.19 17.04 11.16
CA GLN A 26 2.40 18.36 11.80
C GLN A 26 1.35 18.66 12.86
N ALA A 27 0.09 18.29 12.63
CA ALA A 27 -0.99 18.52 13.58
C ALA A 27 -0.96 17.57 14.79
N PHE A 28 -0.41 16.36 14.60
CA PHE A 28 -0.37 15.29 15.61
C PHE A 28 1.01 14.61 15.67
N PRO A 29 2.10 15.36 15.96
CA PRO A 29 3.47 14.85 15.90
C PRO A 29 3.71 13.70 16.89
N ASP A 30 3.04 13.70 18.04
CA ASP A 30 3.16 12.65 19.05
C ASP A 30 2.40 11.37 18.68
N CYS A 31 1.46 11.45 17.74
CA CYS A 31 0.67 10.32 17.30
C CYS A 31 1.30 9.58 16.11
N VAL A 32 1.92 10.31 15.18
CA VAL A 32 2.57 9.73 14.00
C VAL A 32 3.96 9.22 14.37
N ARG A 33 4.14 7.90 14.36
CA ARG A 33 5.39 7.22 14.75
C ARG A 33 6.25 6.81 13.54
N CYS A 34 5.85 7.18 12.33
CA CYS A 34 6.63 6.91 11.12
C CYS A 34 7.96 7.64 11.16
N ARG A 35 9.05 6.88 11.01
CA ARG A 35 10.43 7.35 10.99
C ARG A 35 11.24 6.49 10.02
N GLU A 36 12.45 6.87 9.73
CA GLU A 36 13.41 6.03 9.03
C GLU A 36 13.53 4.66 9.74
N GLU A 37 13.74 3.61 9.00
CA GLU A 37 13.76 2.21 9.47
C GLU A 37 12.40 1.67 10.00
N CYS A 38 11.32 2.45 9.95
CA CYS A 38 10.00 1.93 10.23
C CYS A 38 9.48 1.15 9.02
N ALA A 39 9.50 -0.17 9.11
CA ALA A 39 9.13 -1.07 8.02
C ALA A 39 7.70 -1.65 8.13
N ASP A 40 6.85 -1.18 9.05
CA ASP A 40 5.55 -1.80 9.31
C ASP A 40 4.65 -1.87 8.07
N CYS A 41 4.57 -0.80 7.28
CA CYS A 41 3.83 -0.77 6.01
C CYS A 41 4.37 -1.77 4.97
N CYS A 42 5.65 -2.16 5.06
CA CYS A 42 6.28 -3.13 4.16
C CYS A 42 5.90 -4.59 4.47
N TYR A 43 5.11 -4.82 5.50
CA TYR A 43 4.53 -6.13 5.81
C TYR A 43 3.01 -6.16 5.62
N ALA A 44 2.38 -5.02 5.35
CA ALA A 44 0.95 -4.95 5.12
C ALA A 44 0.56 -5.58 3.78
N LEU A 45 -0.50 -6.40 3.79
CA LEU A 45 -1.05 -7.00 2.57
C LEU A 45 -2.13 -6.09 1.99
N PHE A 46 -1.93 -5.62 0.76
CA PHE A 46 -2.91 -4.87 -0.02
C PHE A 46 -2.68 -5.08 -1.52
N ASP A 47 -3.70 -4.84 -2.31
CA ASP A 47 -3.63 -4.94 -3.77
C ASP A 47 -3.29 -3.58 -4.38
N LEU A 48 -2.56 -3.60 -5.51
CA LEU A 48 -2.27 -2.42 -6.32
C LEU A 48 -3.33 -2.28 -7.43
N THR A 49 -3.69 -1.05 -7.74
CA THR A 49 -4.42 -0.74 -8.96
C THR A 49 -3.52 -0.86 -10.18
N LEU A 50 -4.12 -0.96 -11.38
CA LEU A 50 -3.34 -1.08 -12.62
C LEU A 50 -2.37 0.08 -12.81
N ILE A 51 -2.80 1.32 -12.55
CA ILE A 51 -1.94 2.49 -12.72
C ILE A 51 -0.78 2.48 -11.73
N GLU A 52 -1.00 2.05 -10.47
CA GLU A 52 0.09 1.91 -9.48
C GLU A 52 1.09 0.84 -9.91
N ALA A 53 0.60 -0.30 -10.39
CA ALA A 53 1.46 -1.38 -10.87
C ALA A 53 2.32 -0.96 -12.06
N LEU A 54 1.75 -0.22 -13.02
CA LEU A 54 2.47 0.31 -14.18
C LEU A 54 3.53 1.33 -13.75
N TYR A 55 3.17 2.26 -12.86
CA TYR A 55 4.11 3.26 -12.34
C TYR A 55 5.29 2.61 -11.61
N ILE A 56 5.02 1.70 -10.68
CA ILE A 56 6.05 0.98 -9.95
C ILE A 56 6.94 0.17 -10.90
N ASN A 57 6.36 -0.51 -11.90
CA ASN A 57 7.11 -1.27 -12.88
C ASN A 57 8.04 -0.38 -13.72
N GLU A 58 7.63 0.84 -14.10
CA GLU A 58 8.48 1.81 -14.78
C GLU A 58 9.68 2.20 -13.92
N LYS A 59 9.42 2.59 -12.65
CA LYS A 59 10.47 3.02 -11.72
C LYS A 59 11.40 1.85 -11.32
N PHE A 60 10.84 0.65 -11.22
CA PHE A 60 11.60 -0.57 -10.99
C PHE A 60 12.59 -0.84 -12.15
N LYS A 61 12.12 -0.77 -13.40
CA LYS A 61 12.96 -0.97 -14.58
C LYS A 61 14.03 0.12 -14.73
N ALA A 62 13.74 1.34 -14.29
CA ALA A 62 14.70 2.43 -14.32
C ALA A 62 15.80 2.27 -13.26
N LYS A 63 15.47 1.67 -12.12
CA LYS A 63 16.40 1.53 -10.99
C LYS A 63 17.22 0.24 -11.05
N PHE A 64 16.59 -0.90 -11.36
CA PHE A 64 17.22 -2.22 -11.25
C PHE A 64 17.57 -2.81 -12.61
N SER A 65 18.79 -3.29 -12.77
CA SER A 65 19.28 -3.96 -13.97
C SER A 65 20.17 -5.15 -13.62
N GLY A 66 20.44 -6.03 -14.58
CA GLY A 66 21.33 -7.19 -14.41
C GLY A 66 20.97 -8.06 -13.21
N GLU A 67 21.99 -8.52 -12.50
CA GLU A 67 21.86 -9.44 -11.36
C GLU A 67 21.01 -8.87 -10.22
N GLU A 68 21.11 -7.58 -9.94
CA GLU A 68 20.31 -6.92 -8.91
C GLU A 68 18.81 -7.05 -9.21
N ARG A 69 18.42 -6.84 -10.46
CA ARG A 69 17.05 -7.04 -10.92
C ARG A 69 16.59 -8.48 -10.74
N ASP A 70 17.44 -9.45 -11.07
CA ASP A 70 17.08 -10.87 -10.96
C ASP A 70 16.87 -11.28 -9.51
N VAL A 71 17.71 -10.80 -8.59
CA VAL A 71 17.53 -10.99 -7.14
C VAL A 71 16.19 -10.40 -6.66
N MET A 72 15.84 -9.19 -7.12
CA MET A 72 14.58 -8.56 -6.75
C MET A 72 13.36 -9.32 -7.30
N LEU A 73 13.45 -9.81 -8.54
CA LEU A 73 12.39 -10.62 -9.14
C LEU A 73 12.21 -11.95 -8.38
N GLU A 74 13.28 -12.54 -7.88
CA GLU A 74 13.18 -13.76 -7.06
C GLU A 74 12.52 -13.48 -5.70
N LYS A 75 12.86 -12.34 -5.04
CA LYS A 75 12.15 -11.89 -3.82
C LYS A 75 10.66 -11.69 -4.10
N ALA A 76 10.32 -11.04 -5.22
CA ALA A 76 8.93 -10.82 -5.64
C ALA A 76 8.18 -12.13 -5.89
N ASN A 77 8.79 -13.09 -6.58
CA ASN A 77 8.22 -14.41 -6.82
C ASN A 77 7.97 -15.20 -5.52
N ARG A 78 8.84 -15.05 -4.51
CA ARG A 78 8.62 -15.67 -3.19
C ARG A 78 7.43 -15.05 -2.46
N ALA A 79 7.32 -13.72 -2.46
CA ALA A 79 6.18 -13.02 -1.87
C ALA A 79 4.87 -13.40 -2.59
N ASP A 80 4.87 -13.41 -3.93
CA ASP A 80 3.69 -13.77 -4.73
C ASP A 80 3.20 -15.20 -4.42
N ARG A 81 4.10 -16.18 -4.33
CA ARG A 81 3.73 -17.55 -3.92
C ARG A 81 3.07 -17.60 -2.54
N THR A 82 3.51 -16.78 -1.61
CA THR A 82 2.92 -16.69 -0.28
C THR A 82 1.52 -16.07 -0.35
N ILE A 83 1.40 -14.93 -1.04
CA ILE A 83 0.12 -14.22 -1.25
C ILE A 83 -0.89 -15.12 -1.98
N HIS A 84 -0.44 -15.84 -3.00
CA HIS A 84 -1.30 -16.79 -3.72
C HIS A 84 -1.88 -17.88 -2.81
N LYS A 85 -1.07 -18.43 -1.87
CA LYS A 85 -1.57 -19.42 -0.89
C LYS A 85 -2.62 -18.81 0.03
N LEU A 86 -2.42 -17.57 0.50
CA LEU A 86 -3.37 -16.84 1.33
C LEU A 86 -4.69 -16.59 0.59
N LYS A 87 -4.62 -16.08 -0.65
CA LYS A 87 -5.81 -15.84 -1.49
C LYS A 87 -6.56 -17.15 -1.81
N ARG A 88 -5.85 -18.25 -2.06
CA ARG A 88 -6.47 -19.56 -2.23
C ARG A 88 -7.19 -20.07 -0.97
N LYS A 89 -6.60 -19.83 0.20
CA LYS A 89 -7.26 -20.15 1.50
C LYS A 89 -8.53 -19.32 1.66
N ALA A 90 -8.44 -18.01 1.47
CA ALA A 90 -9.59 -17.09 1.53
C ALA A 90 -10.72 -17.51 0.58
N TYR A 91 -10.39 -17.87 -0.66
CA TYR A 91 -11.39 -18.38 -1.62
C TYR A 91 -12.06 -19.67 -1.16
N ARG A 92 -11.31 -20.62 -0.59
CA ARG A 92 -11.89 -21.86 -0.03
C ARG A 92 -12.80 -21.58 1.16
N ASP A 93 -12.39 -20.66 2.05
CA ASP A 93 -13.17 -20.23 3.20
C ASP A 93 -14.49 -19.58 2.76
N LEU A 94 -14.45 -18.74 1.72
CA LEU A 94 -15.66 -18.15 1.11
C LEU A 94 -16.59 -19.22 0.53
N LYS A 95 -16.04 -20.19 -0.20
CA LYS A 95 -16.82 -21.33 -0.74
C LYS A 95 -17.39 -22.24 0.34
N ALA A 96 -16.76 -22.31 1.50
CA ALA A 96 -17.25 -23.01 2.68
C ALA A 96 -18.31 -22.23 3.48
N GLY A 97 -18.69 -21.03 3.01
CA GLY A 97 -19.75 -20.21 3.62
C GLY A 97 -19.29 -19.35 4.80
N LYS A 98 -17.98 -19.15 5.00
CA LYS A 98 -17.50 -18.20 6.00
C LYS A 98 -17.90 -16.77 5.63
N PRO A 99 -18.28 -15.93 6.62
CA PRO A 99 -18.61 -14.54 6.38
C PRO A 99 -17.43 -13.78 5.73
N GLU A 100 -17.72 -13.02 4.68
CA GLU A 100 -16.72 -12.26 3.93
C GLU A 100 -15.92 -11.31 4.84
N GLY A 101 -16.60 -10.66 5.80
CA GLY A 101 -15.94 -9.75 6.76
C GLY A 101 -14.90 -10.44 7.65
N GLU A 102 -15.12 -11.71 8.03
CA GLU A 102 -14.14 -12.50 8.79
C GLU A 102 -12.94 -12.86 7.93
N ILE A 103 -13.18 -13.24 6.67
CA ILE A 103 -12.13 -13.57 5.70
C ILE A 103 -11.24 -12.35 5.44
N LEU A 104 -11.86 -11.19 5.17
CA LEU A 104 -11.13 -9.93 4.93
C LEU A 104 -10.34 -9.47 6.16
N THR A 105 -10.89 -9.64 7.36
CA THR A 105 -10.18 -9.35 8.60
C THR A 105 -8.96 -10.25 8.74
N ALA A 106 -9.13 -11.56 8.57
CA ALA A 106 -8.03 -12.53 8.66
C ALA A 106 -6.94 -12.28 7.60
N LEU A 107 -7.32 -11.87 6.37
CA LEU A 107 -6.36 -11.47 5.34
C LEU A 107 -5.62 -10.17 5.72
N GLY A 108 -6.31 -9.21 6.32
CA GLY A 108 -5.71 -7.94 6.74
C GLY A 108 -4.72 -8.09 7.88
N ASP A 109 -4.82 -9.16 8.67
CA ASP A 109 -3.89 -9.49 9.77
C ASP A 109 -2.64 -10.25 9.28
N GLU A 110 -2.65 -10.76 8.04
CA GLU A 110 -1.51 -11.47 7.47
C GLU A 110 -0.36 -10.51 7.17
N ARG A 111 0.86 -10.97 7.46
CA ARG A 111 2.09 -10.19 7.31
C ARG A 111 2.98 -10.83 6.24
N VAL A 112 3.14 -10.15 5.10
CA VAL A 112 3.99 -10.61 4.00
C VAL A 112 5.04 -9.56 3.71
N ARG A 113 6.32 -9.92 3.82
CA ARG A 113 7.43 -8.99 3.55
C ARG A 113 7.38 -8.50 2.11
N CYS A 114 7.36 -7.19 1.93
CA CYS A 114 7.47 -6.55 0.62
C CYS A 114 8.83 -6.88 -0.02
N PRO A 115 8.89 -7.27 -1.29
CA PRO A 115 10.17 -7.55 -1.96
C PRO A 115 11.09 -6.34 -2.06
N LEU A 116 10.53 -5.12 -2.02
CA LEU A 116 11.28 -3.85 -2.08
C LEU A 116 11.86 -3.42 -0.72
N LEU A 117 11.59 -4.15 0.35
CA LEU A 117 12.21 -3.90 1.65
C LEU A 117 13.61 -4.54 1.65
N ASN A 118 14.65 -3.72 1.81
CA ASN A 118 16.03 -4.20 1.87
C ASN A 118 16.43 -4.70 3.27
N ASP A 119 17.68 -5.08 3.45
CA ASP A 119 18.19 -5.67 4.69
C ASP A 119 18.51 -4.60 5.77
N GLN A 120 18.41 -3.32 5.42
CA GLN A 120 18.50 -2.18 6.32
C GLN A 120 17.12 -1.65 6.75
N ASP A 121 16.05 -2.40 6.50
CA ASP A 121 14.65 -2.01 6.73
C ASP A 121 14.23 -0.72 5.99
N LEU A 122 14.88 -0.43 4.85
CA LEU A 122 14.55 0.68 3.97
C LEU A 122 13.83 0.19 2.71
N CYS A 123 12.90 1.00 2.20
CA CYS A 123 12.23 0.70 0.94
C CYS A 123 13.10 1.14 -0.24
N ASP A 124 13.48 0.22 -1.11
CA ASP A 124 14.31 0.51 -2.28
C ASP A 124 13.63 1.42 -3.33
N LEU A 125 12.31 1.53 -3.31
CA LEU A 125 11.53 2.48 -4.13
C LEU A 125 10.75 3.48 -3.28
N TYR A 126 11.33 3.99 -2.20
CA TYR A 126 10.64 4.84 -1.22
C TYR A 126 9.88 6.02 -1.84
N GLU A 127 10.53 6.78 -2.74
CA GLU A 127 9.93 7.92 -3.43
C GLU A 127 8.78 7.52 -4.38
N HIS A 128 8.75 6.25 -4.78
CA HIS A 128 7.81 5.71 -5.75
C HIS A 128 6.81 4.73 -5.14
N ARG A 129 6.73 4.69 -3.81
CA ARG A 129 5.81 3.80 -3.07
C ARG A 129 4.34 4.10 -3.43
N PRO A 130 3.47 3.08 -3.41
CA PRO A 130 2.04 3.24 -3.70
C PRO A 130 1.34 4.10 -2.65
N ILE A 131 0.16 4.60 -2.98
CA ILE A 131 -0.57 5.55 -2.11
C ILE A 131 -0.89 4.95 -0.75
N THR A 132 -1.24 3.67 -0.69
CA THR A 132 -1.46 2.98 0.59
C THR A 132 -0.25 3.08 1.51
N CYS A 133 0.98 2.90 1.00
CA CYS A 133 2.20 3.06 1.78
C CYS A 133 2.44 4.51 2.21
N ARG A 134 2.06 5.50 1.39
CA ARG A 134 2.22 6.94 1.71
C ARG A 134 1.32 7.39 2.85
N LEU A 135 0.13 6.81 2.95
CA LEU A 135 -0.86 7.13 3.97
C LEU A 135 -0.79 6.21 5.20
N TYR A 136 0.07 5.20 5.16
CA TYR A 136 0.25 4.29 6.29
C TYR A 136 0.84 5.06 7.49
N GLY A 137 0.26 4.91 8.66
CA GLY A 137 0.72 5.61 9.87
C GLY A 137 -0.15 6.81 10.27
N ILE A 138 -1.08 7.25 9.44
CA ILE A 138 -2.12 8.23 9.78
C ILE A 138 -3.50 7.57 9.78
N PRO A 139 -4.53 8.19 10.41
CA PRO A 139 -5.87 7.63 10.39
C PRO A 139 -6.47 7.54 8.99
N THR A 140 -6.98 6.37 8.65
CA THR A 140 -7.66 6.08 7.37
C THR A 140 -9.01 5.43 7.62
N SER A 141 -9.91 5.44 6.64
CA SER A 141 -11.14 4.66 6.67
C SER A 141 -11.31 3.85 5.40
N ILE A 142 -11.83 2.63 5.56
CA ILE A 142 -12.19 1.71 4.47
C ILE A 142 -13.58 1.17 4.79
N GLY A 143 -14.52 1.28 3.84
CA GLY A 143 -15.92 0.87 4.05
C GLY A 143 -16.56 1.58 5.25
N GLY A 144 -16.20 2.84 5.51
CA GLY A 144 -16.68 3.64 6.65
C GLY A 144 -16.08 3.25 8.01
N LYS A 145 -15.16 2.28 8.07
CA LYS A 145 -14.50 1.84 9.31
C LYS A 145 -13.13 2.50 9.44
N GLY A 146 -12.91 3.23 10.55
CA GLY A 146 -11.62 3.83 10.87
C GLY A 146 -10.53 2.77 11.12
N ARG A 147 -9.32 3.06 10.66
CA ARG A 147 -8.12 2.24 10.86
C ARG A 147 -6.93 3.13 11.17
N THR A 148 -6.06 2.65 12.02
CA THR A 148 -4.77 3.29 12.33
C THR A 148 -3.66 2.24 12.33
N CYS A 149 -2.44 2.66 12.10
CA CYS A 149 -1.27 1.79 12.29
C CYS A 149 -1.14 1.40 13.77
N SER A 150 -0.86 0.14 14.04
CA SER A 150 -0.70 -0.39 15.42
C SER A 150 0.48 0.25 16.17
N LEU A 151 1.46 0.79 15.44
CA LEU A 151 2.61 1.50 16.01
C LEU A 151 2.34 2.98 16.24
N SER A 152 1.23 3.53 15.73
CA SER A 152 0.83 4.93 15.97
C SER A 152 0.28 5.11 17.38
N ALA A 153 0.24 6.36 17.85
CA ALA A 153 -0.34 6.71 19.15
C ALA A 153 -1.72 7.40 19.02
N PHE A 154 -2.44 7.14 17.91
CA PHE A 154 -3.83 7.57 17.78
C PHE A 154 -4.75 6.76 18.67
N GLU A 155 -5.50 7.43 19.52
CA GLU A 155 -6.35 6.79 20.54
C GLU A 155 -7.72 6.44 19.96
N ASN A 156 -8.20 5.24 20.24
CA ASN A 156 -9.54 4.83 19.87
C ASN A 156 -10.60 5.71 20.55
N GLY A 157 -11.63 6.09 19.79
CA GLY A 157 -12.73 6.93 20.30
C GLY A 157 -12.46 8.43 20.24
N LYS A 158 -11.23 8.87 19.93
CA LYS A 158 -10.95 10.27 19.63
C LYS A 158 -11.17 10.57 18.14
N SER A 159 -11.60 11.80 17.85
CA SER A 159 -11.80 12.27 16.48
C SER A 159 -10.49 12.81 15.91
N TYR A 160 -10.09 12.32 14.74
CA TYR A 160 -8.91 12.74 14.00
C TYR A 160 -9.24 12.97 12.53
N PRO A 161 -8.49 13.84 11.83
CA PRO A 161 -8.56 13.91 10.37
C PRO A 161 -8.29 12.53 9.79
N THR A 162 -9.26 11.98 9.07
CA THR A 162 -9.24 10.61 8.57
C THR A 162 -9.33 10.61 7.05
N VAL A 163 -8.41 9.89 6.39
CA VAL A 163 -8.40 9.76 4.94
C VAL A 163 -9.34 8.63 4.51
N ASP A 164 -10.27 8.96 3.63
CA ASP A 164 -11.18 8.00 3.01
C ASP A 164 -10.47 7.28 1.85
N ILE A 165 -10.03 6.04 2.11
CA ILE A 165 -9.31 5.22 1.13
C ILE A 165 -10.21 4.80 -0.03
N ASP A 166 -11.52 4.63 0.20
CA ASP A 166 -12.45 4.22 -0.86
C ASP A 166 -12.52 5.30 -1.95
N LYS A 167 -12.49 6.59 -1.57
CA LYS A 167 -12.42 7.70 -2.53
C LYS A 167 -11.12 7.73 -3.32
N ILE A 168 -10.01 7.42 -2.66
CA ILE A 168 -8.69 7.35 -3.34
C ILE A 168 -8.68 6.18 -4.32
N HIS A 169 -9.16 5.00 -3.89
CA HIS A 169 -9.29 3.84 -4.78
C HIS A 169 -10.20 4.13 -5.99
N GLY A 170 -11.32 4.86 -5.78
CA GLY A 170 -12.16 5.31 -6.89
C GLY A 170 -11.37 6.12 -7.94
N ARG A 171 -10.56 7.09 -7.49
CA ARG A 171 -9.71 7.89 -8.38
C ARG A 171 -8.62 7.07 -9.09
N LEU A 172 -7.99 6.14 -8.39
CA LEU A 172 -7.01 5.23 -8.99
C LEU A 172 -7.64 4.29 -10.03
N GLN A 173 -8.87 3.84 -9.78
CA GLN A 173 -9.64 3.04 -10.73
C GLN A 173 -10.04 3.86 -11.96
N GLU A 174 -10.50 5.10 -11.79
CA GLU A 174 -10.80 6.00 -12.92
C GLU A 174 -9.59 6.14 -13.85
N ILE A 175 -8.40 6.44 -13.30
CA ILE A 175 -7.16 6.51 -14.09
C ILE A 175 -6.83 5.16 -14.76
N SER A 176 -7.06 4.05 -14.06
CA SER A 176 -6.79 2.71 -14.58
C SER A 176 -7.74 2.31 -15.72
N VAL A 177 -9.00 2.71 -15.65
CA VAL A 177 -10.01 2.47 -16.70
C VAL A 177 -9.72 3.29 -17.96
N GLU A 178 -9.24 4.53 -17.81
CA GLU A 178 -8.84 5.35 -18.94
C GLU A 178 -7.65 4.75 -19.75
N LEU A 179 -6.94 3.78 -19.18
CA LEU A 179 -5.83 3.06 -19.83
C LEU A 179 -6.29 1.90 -20.73
N LEU A 180 -7.55 1.44 -20.60
CA LEU A 180 -8.10 0.28 -21.30
C LEU A 180 -8.88 0.68 -22.54
#